data_4450b385ae847bb3a2bcd185cd130e23
#
_entry.id   4450b385ae847bb3a2bcd185cd130e23
#
_cell.length_a   1.000
_cell.length_b   1.000
_cell.length_c   1.000
_cell.angle_alpha   90.00
_cell.angle_beta   90.00
_cell.angle_gamma   90.00
#
_symmetry.space_group_name_H-M   'P 1'
#
loop_
_entity.id
_entity.type
_entity.pdbx_description
1 polymer ?
#
loop_
_entity_poly.entity_id
_entity_poly.type
_entity_poly.pdbx_seq_one_letter_code
_entity_poly.pdbx_strand_id
1 'polypeptide(L)'
;MSSSTPSGPARGALTAVGAVAAVGLGVLGWSLLEARAYTVRQVRIPILAPTAPEIRLLHISDLHLLPRQHRTIAWLRSLAALEPDLVVNTGDNMAHRRALPAVLHALEPLLTRPGAFVMGSNDYFGPQAKNPARYLLADPRRPDSGDQPPENLPGRELGKAFSAAGWRDLTNRRDTLTVRGVEFELVGVDDPHLDRDSFPAREDAPSDASAAVRLGVAHAPYQRVLNTMHADGCEVILAGHTHGGQLCVPGYGALVTNCDLDTSRASGLSGWPGTAGDPGSAWLHVSNGIGTSPYTPVRFACRPSVTLVTLTSRT
;
A
#
# COMPACT_ATOMS: atom_id res chain seq x y z
N MET A 1 6.14 -70.90 9.49
CA MET A 1 5.32 -69.75 9.85
C MET A 1 5.81 -68.55 9.03
N SER A 2 5.13 -68.26 7.93
CA SER A 2 5.50 -67.16 7.03
C SER A 2 4.66 -65.92 7.44
N SER A 3 5.32 -64.88 7.93
CA SER A 3 4.68 -63.62 8.28
C SER A 3 4.51 -62.79 7.02
N SER A 4 3.34 -62.82 6.42
CA SER A 4 2.97 -61.93 5.34
C SER A 4 2.76 -60.52 5.92
N THR A 5 3.68 -59.62 5.64
CA THR A 5 3.55 -58.19 5.89
C THR A 5 2.41 -57.65 4.99
N PRO A 6 1.42 -56.94 5.50
CA PRO A 6 0.38 -56.37 4.67
C PRO A 6 0.96 -55.20 3.85
N SER A 7 1.24 -55.44 2.58
CA SER A 7 1.45 -54.43 1.57
C SER A 7 0.08 -54.03 1.01
N GLY A 8 -0.54 -52.99 1.57
CA GLY A 8 -1.87 -52.60 1.23
C GLY A 8 -2.09 -51.08 1.17
N PRO A 9 -3.29 -50.64 0.82
CA PRO A 9 -3.69 -49.26 0.53
C PRO A 9 -3.32 -48.24 1.65
N ALA A 10 -3.13 -48.71 2.89
CA ALA A 10 -2.76 -47.88 4.03
C ALA A 10 -1.34 -47.23 3.88
N ARG A 11 -0.38 -47.93 3.26
CA ARG A 11 0.96 -47.36 3.00
C ARG A 11 0.88 -46.29 1.92
N GLY A 12 0.11 -46.50 0.85
CA GLY A 12 -0.10 -45.49 -0.20
C GLY A 12 -0.76 -44.24 0.33
N ALA A 13 -1.78 -44.37 1.20
CA ALA A 13 -2.47 -43.25 1.82
C ALA A 13 -1.55 -42.45 2.76
N LEU A 14 -0.72 -43.11 3.59
CA LEU A 14 0.25 -42.46 4.46
C LEU A 14 1.33 -41.72 3.65
N THR A 15 1.80 -42.28 2.53
CA THR A 15 2.76 -41.61 1.65
C THR A 15 2.15 -40.38 0.98
N ALA A 16 0.88 -40.47 0.51
CA ALA A 16 0.18 -39.34 -0.08
C ALA A 16 -0.03 -38.19 0.95
N VAL A 17 -0.47 -38.53 2.17
CA VAL A 17 -0.63 -37.57 3.26
C VAL A 17 0.72 -36.92 3.62
N GLY A 18 1.80 -37.71 3.70
CA GLY A 18 3.14 -37.21 3.95
C GLY A 18 3.64 -36.25 2.86
N ALA A 19 3.38 -36.57 1.59
CA ALA A 19 3.75 -35.72 0.46
C ALA A 19 2.96 -34.39 0.48
N VAL A 20 1.66 -34.42 0.72
CA VAL A 20 0.84 -33.21 0.84
C VAL A 20 1.29 -32.33 2.00
N ALA A 21 1.60 -32.94 3.16
CA ALA A 21 2.13 -32.20 4.31
C ALA A 21 3.48 -31.56 4.01
N ALA A 22 4.39 -32.28 3.33
CA ALA A 22 5.70 -31.75 2.94
C ALA A 22 5.60 -30.58 1.96
N VAL A 23 4.71 -30.68 0.96
CA VAL A 23 4.40 -29.57 0.04
C VAL A 23 3.82 -28.37 0.80
N GLY A 24 2.86 -28.59 1.69
CA GLY A 24 2.25 -27.52 2.50
C GLY A 24 3.27 -26.80 3.38
N LEU A 25 4.16 -27.53 4.04
CA LEU A 25 5.27 -26.95 4.82
C LEU A 25 6.26 -26.18 3.94
N GLY A 26 6.56 -26.70 2.74
CA GLY A 26 7.42 -26.02 1.76
C GLY A 26 6.81 -24.68 1.29
N VAL A 27 5.53 -24.67 0.96
CA VAL A 27 4.79 -23.45 0.57
C VAL A 27 4.77 -22.45 1.72
N LEU A 28 4.48 -22.89 2.95
CA LEU A 28 4.48 -22.03 4.13
C LEU A 28 5.87 -21.44 4.38
N GLY A 29 6.92 -22.26 4.34
CA GLY A 29 8.31 -21.82 4.49
C GLY A 29 8.69 -20.79 3.45
N TRP A 30 8.35 -21.03 2.18
CA TRP A 30 8.54 -20.07 1.09
C TRP A 30 7.78 -18.77 1.35
N SER A 31 6.51 -18.83 1.74
CA SER A 31 5.67 -17.67 2.00
C SER A 31 6.20 -16.78 3.13
N LEU A 32 6.81 -17.38 4.16
CA LEU A 32 7.49 -16.66 5.23
C LEU A 32 8.80 -15.97 4.76
N LEU A 33 9.52 -16.61 3.85
CA LEU A 33 10.72 -16.02 3.22
C LEU A 33 10.35 -14.90 2.27
N GLU A 34 9.35 -15.12 1.41
CA GLU A 34 8.89 -14.14 0.44
C GLU A 34 8.38 -12.86 1.12
N ALA A 35 7.69 -12.98 2.28
CA ALA A 35 7.25 -11.84 3.06
C ALA A 35 8.40 -10.92 3.56
N ARG A 36 9.66 -11.36 3.42
CA ARG A 36 10.86 -10.59 3.78
C ARG A 36 11.76 -10.28 2.58
N ALA A 37 11.32 -10.64 1.38
CA ALA A 37 12.05 -10.43 0.14
C ALA A 37 11.69 -9.08 -0.49
N TYR A 38 12.01 -7.99 0.23
CA TYR A 38 11.71 -6.61 -0.17
C TYR A 38 12.28 -6.27 -1.54
N THR A 39 11.51 -5.52 -2.34
CA THR A 39 11.94 -5.06 -3.66
C THR A 39 11.60 -3.59 -3.87
N VAL A 40 12.37 -2.95 -4.75
CA VAL A 40 12.02 -1.66 -5.34
C VAL A 40 11.48 -1.93 -6.75
N ARG A 41 10.23 -1.52 -7.00
CA ARG A 41 9.66 -1.50 -8.35
C ARG A 41 9.94 -0.15 -8.98
N GLN A 42 10.01 -0.10 -10.30
CA GLN A 42 10.16 1.15 -11.04
C GLN A 42 9.09 1.21 -12.11
N VAL A 43 8.41 2.36 -12.19
CA VAL A 43 7.42 2.66 -13.22
C VAL A 43 7.62 4.07 -13.73
N ARG A 44 7.17 4.34 -14.97
CA ARG A 44 7.24 5.67 -15.60
C ARG A 44 5.85 6.12 -15.94
N ILE A 45 5.54 7.38 -15.66
CA ILE A 45 4.24 8.01 -15.94
C ILE A 45 4.46 9.29 -16.73
N PRO A 46 4.05 9.37 -18.01
CA PRO A 46 4.24 10.54 -18.86
C PRO A 46 3.11 11.55 -18.64
N ILE A 47 3.29 12.49 -17.69
CA ILE A 47 2.28 13.50 -17.33
C ILE A 47 2.82 14.91 -17.21
N LEU A 48 4.14 15.08 -17.22
CA LEU A 48 4.74 16.40 -17.05
C LEU A 48 4.71 17.21 -18.36
N ALA A 49 4.80 18.53 -18.24
CA ALA A 49 5.02 19.41 -19.38
C ALA A 49 6.32 19.05 -20.11
N PRO A 50 6.42 19.29 -21.44
CA PRO A 50 7.59 18.87 -22.24
C PRO A 50 8.93 19.41 -21.74
N THR A 51 8.95 20.56 -21.08
CA THR A 51 10.18 21.21 -20.56
C THR A 51 10.45 20.94 -19.09
N ALA A 52 9.56 20.23 -18.41
CA ALA A 52 9.71 19.92 -16.99
C ALA A 52 10.79 18.85 -16.77
N PRO A 53 11.57 18.95 -15.69
CA PRO A 53 12.52 17.91 -15.31
C PRO A 53 11.77 16.65 -14.85
N GLU A 54 12.35 15.48 -15.07
CA GLU A 54 11.83 14.22 -14.47
C GLU A 54 11.77 14.35 -12.95
N ILE A 55 10.68 13.85 -12.35
CA ILE A 55 10.46 13.80 -10.90
C ILE A 55 10.45 12.35 -10.44
N ARG A 56 11.28 12.05 -9.46
CA ARG A 56 11.39 10.72 -8.83
C ARG A 56 10.53 10.69 -7.58
N LEU A 57 9.32 10.16 -7.69
CA LEU A 57 8.39 9.98 -6.58
C LEU A 57 8.55 8.59 -5.97
N LEU A 58 8.89 8.51 -4.69
CA LEU A 58 8.92 7.24 -3.95
C LEU A 58 7.58 7.04 -3.25
N HIS A 59 6.84 6.03 -3.69
CA HIS A 59 5.59 5.60 -3.05
C HIS A 59 5.88 4.50 -2.03
N ILE A 60 5.63 4.78 -0.76
CA ILE A 60 5.73 3.86 0.37
C ILE A 60 4.36 3.67 1.02
N SER A 61 4.07 2.47 1.50
CA SER A 61 2.76 2.10 2.06
C SER A 61 2.86 0.87 2.93
N ASP A 62 1.90 0.71 3.84
CA ASP A 62 1.64 -0.54 4.57
C ASP A 62 2.92 -1.11 5.20
N LEU A 63 3.60 -0.31 6.00
CA LEU A 63 4.84 -0.71 6.66
C LEU A 63 4.60 -1.76 7.74
N HIS A 64 3.45 -1.67 8.45
CA HIS A 64 3.07 -2.52 9.57
C HIS A 64 4.24 -2.83 10.51
N LEU A 65 5.02 -1.81 10.88
CA LEU A 65 6.22 -1.99 11.66
C LEU A 65 5.91 -2.42 13.10
N LEU A 66 6.70 -3.39 13.54
CA LEU A 66 6.86 -3.76 14.94
C LEU A 66 8.13 -3.10 15.52
N PRO A 67 8.20 -2.88 16.84
CA PRO A 67 9.32 -2.14 17.45
C PRO A 67 10.73 -2.70 17.20
N ARG A 68 10.85 -3.99 16.88
CA ARG A 68 12.13 -4.71 16.76
C ARG A 68 12.37 -5.35 15.40
N GLN A 69 11.77 -4.83 14.33
CA GLN A 69 12.02 -5.32 12.96
C GLN A 69 13.27 -4.67 12.35
N HIS A 70 14.42 -4.88 12.96
CA HIS A 70 15.69 -4.23 12.58
C HIS A 70 16.04 -4.38 11.10
N ARG A 71 15.78 -5.55 10.51
CA ARG A 71 16.05 -5.79 9.07
C ARG A 71 15.16 -4.94 8.18
N THR A 72 13.87 -4.84 8.47
CA THR A 72 12.91 -4.00 7.73
C THR A 72 13.27 -2.53 7.87
N ILE A 73 13.59 -2.10 9.11
CA ILE A 73 14.01 -0.73 9.40
C ILE A 73 15.28 -0.37 8.60
N ALA A 74 16.30 -1.22 8.63
CA ALA A 74 17.54 -0.98 7.89
C ALA A 74 17.30 -0.90 6.37
N TRP A 75 16.43 -1.75 5.83
CA TRP A 75 16.07 -1.71 4.42
C TRP A 75 15.30 -0.43 4.05
N LEU A 76 14.33 0.00 4.87
CA LEU A 76 13.61 1.26 4.66
C LEU A 76 14.57 2.47 4.67
N ARG A 77 15.50 2.51 5.59
CA ARG A 77 16.54 3.56 5.64
C ARG A 77 17.39 3.59 4.38
N SER A 78 17.71 2.42 3.79
CA SER A 78 18.50 2.34 2.55
C SER A 78 17.80 2.93 1.33
N LEU A 79 16.48 3.12 1.36
CA LEU A 79 15.71 3.72 0.26
C LEU A 79 16.10 5.17 -0.03
N ALA A 80 16.71 5.88 0.92
CA ALA A 80 17.25 7.21 0.68
C ALA A 80 18.31 7.25 -0.44
N ALA A 81 19.03 6.14 -0.66
CA ALA A 81 19.98 6.00 -1.77
C ALA A 81 19.30 6.01 -3.15
N LEU A 82 17.97 5.88 -3.21
CA LEU A 82 17.21 6.11 -4.45
C LEU A 82 17.08 7.58 -4.78
N GLU A 83 17.50 8.48 -3.90
CA GLU A 83 17.42 9.94 -4.05
C GLU A 83 16.08 10.42 -4.61
N PRO A 84 14.94 10.10 -3.94
CA PRO A 84 13.65 10.58 -4.40
C PRO A 84 13.55 12.09 -4.28
N ASP A 85 12.90 12.73 -5.25
CA ASP A 85 12.57 14.15 -5.21
C ASP A 85 11.33 14.41 -4.36
N LEU A 86 10.42 13.43 -4.28
CA LEU A 86 9.16 13.46 -3.54
C LEU A 86 8.90 12.09 -2.90
N VAL A 87 8.39 12.07 -1.68
CA VAL A 87 7.97 10.84 -0.99
C VAL A 87 6.47 10.91 -0.70
N VAL A 88 5.72 9.88 -1.06
CA VAL A 88 4.30 9.76 -0.70
C VAL A 88 4.09 8.51 0.14
N ASN A 89 3.53 8.69 1.33
CA ASN A 89 3.17 7.62 2.26
C ASN A 89 1.64 7.47 2.31
N THR A 90 1.16 6.29 1.95
CA THR A 90 -0.28 6.00 1.91
C THR A 90 -0.81 5.27 3.14
N GLY A 91 -0.11 5.35 4.28
CA GLY A 91 -0.63 4.89 5.58
C GLY A 91 -0.29 3.44 5.94
N ASP A 92 -0.90 2.96 7.02
CA ASP A 92 -0.67 1.65 7.66
C ASP A 92 0.79 1.44 8.10
N ASN A 93 1.31 2.43 8.83
CA ASN A 93 2.71 2.43 9.22
C ASN A 93 3.02 1.52 10.42
N MET A 94 2.04 1.31 11.32
CA MET A 94 2.25 0.68 12.62
C MET A 94 1.48 -0.63 12.78
N ALA A 95 2.11 -1.64 13.39
CA ALA A 95 1.46 -2.87 13.83
C ALA A 95 1.52 -3.07 15.36
N HIS A 96 1.93 -2.05 16.12
CA HIS A 96 2.03 -2.14 17.57
C HIS A 96 2.09 -0.74 18.20
N ARG A 97 1.45 -0.54 19.36
CA ARG A 97 1.40 0.75 20.07
C ARG A 97 2.76 1.39 20.41
N ARG A 98 3.83 0.60 20.43
CA ARG A 98 5.22 1.06 20.66
C ARG A 98 6.04 1.14 19.36
N ALA A 99 5.41 1.11 18.20
CA ALA A 99 6.13 1.11 16.91
C ALA A 99 6.53 2.51 16.44
N LEU A 100 5.92 3.57 16.97
CA LEU A 100 6.18 4.95 16.52
C LEU A 100 7.68 5.30 16.45
N PRO A 101 8.52 5.06 17.47
CA PRO A 101 9.95 5.35 17.35
C PRO A 101 10.64 4.54 16.24
N ALA A 102 10.21 3.31 15.99
CA ALA A 102 10.75 2.47 14.93
C ALA A 102 10.37 2.99 13.54
N VAL A 103 9.12 3.46 13.36
CA VAL A 103 8.66 4.10 12.11
C VAL A 103 9.46 5.37 11.84
N LEU A 104 9.55 6.27 12.82
CA LEU A 104 10.29 7.53 12.67
C LEU A 104 11.77 7.26 12.36
N HIS A 105 12.41 6.32 13.06
CA HIS A 105 13.78 5.94 12.77
C HIS A 105 13.95 5.32 11.37
N ALA A 106 13.01 4.49 10.94
CA ALA A 106 13.06 3.88 9.60
C ALA A 106 12.97 4.92 8.49
N LEU A 107 12.11 5.93 8.65
CA LEU A 107 11.84 6.96 7.64
C LEU A 107 12.71 8.21 7.78
N GLU A 108 13.50 8.36 8.86
CA GLU A 108 14.33 9.55 9.11
C GLU A 108 15.09 10.06 7.88
N PRO A 109 15.80 9.24 7.08
CA PRO A 109 16.53 9.76 5.92
C PRO A 109 15.60 10.23 4.79
N LEU A 110 14.36 9.72 4.72
CA LEU A 110 13.35 10.11 3.74
C LEU A 110 12.58 11.36 4.20
N LEU A 111 12.43 11.57 5.51
CA LEU A 111 11.75 12.75 6.07
C LEU A 111 12.45 14.06 5.75
N THR A 112 13.70 14.03 5.29
CA THR A 112 14.44 15.19 4.80
C THR A 112 14.03 15.62 3.38
N ARG A 113 13.25 14.81 2.67
CA ARG A 113 12.76 15.09 1.33
C ARG A 113 11.36 15.69 1.38
N PRO A 114 10.97 16.49 0.38
CA PRO A 114 9.57 16.87 0.22
C PRO A 114 8.67 15.64 0.28
N GLY A 115 7.53 15.71 0.96
CA GLY A 115 6.66 14.56 1.08
C GLY A 115 5.21 14.91 1.41
N ALA A 116 4.36 13.88 1.28
CA ALA A 116 2.96 13.93 1.65
C ALA A 116 2.51 12.58 2.22
N PHE A 117 1.46 12.59 3.03
CA PHE A 117 0.93 11.38 3.63
C PHE A 117 -0.57 11.42 3.85
N VAL A 118 -1.16 10.25 3.92
CA VAL A 118 -2.47 9.98 4.52
C VAL A 118 -2.33 8.88 5.57
N MET A 119 -3.35 8.73 6.40
CA MET A 119 -3.39 7.70 7.43
C MET A 119 -4.17 6.47 6.95
N GLY A 120 -3.79 5.29 7.42
CA GLY A 120 -4.55 4.05 7.24
C GLY A 120 -5.06 3.49 8.56
N SER A 121 -5.86 2.43 8.51
CA SER A 121 -6.50 1.81 9.69
C SER A 121 -5.49 1.37 10.75
N ASN A 122 -4.32 0.88 10.34
CA ASN A 122 -3.24 0.50 11.24
C ASN A 122 -2.29 1.66 11.60
N ASP A 123 -2.78 2.88 11.50
CA ASP A 123 -2.23 4.05 12.18
C ASP A 123 -3.09 4.43 13.39
N TYR A 124 -4.36 4.02 13.40
CA TYR A 124 -5.33 4.25 14.49
C TYR A 124 -5.53 3.01 15.37
N PHE A 125 -5.65 1.83 14.74
CA PHE A 125 -6.02 0.58 15.42
C PHE A 125 -4.96 -0.49 15.25
N GLY A 126 -4.55 -1.08 16.37
CA GLY A 126 -3.64 -2.23 16.35
C GLY A 126 -4.27 -3.45 15.67
N PRO A 127 -3.46 -4.25 14.96
CA PRO A 127 -3.94 -5.44 14.29
C PRO A 127 -4.59 -6.41 15.28
N GLN A 128 -5.67 -7.06 14.85
CA GLN A 128 -6.40 -8.08 15.61
C GLN A 128 -6.34 -9.42 14.89
N ALA A 129 -6.35 -10.51 15.66
CA ALA A 129 -6.52 -11.84 15.09
C ALA A 129 -7.93 -11.96 14.49
N LYS A 130 -8.00 -12.21 13.20
CA LYS A 130 -9.26 -12.38 12.46
C LYS A 130 -9.34 -13.81 11.91
N ASN A 131 -10.56 -14.34 11.75
CA ASN A 131 -10.75 -15.60 11.03
C ASN A 131 -10.24 -15.43 9.59
N PRO A 132 -9.25 -16.24 9.14
CA PRO A 132 -8.69 -16.11 7.78
C PRO A 132 -9.74 -16.28 6.67
N ALA A 133 -10.84 -17.03 6.90
CA ALA A 133 -11.91 -17.18 5.90
C ALA A 133 -12.59 -15.84 5.53
N ARG A 134 -12.47 -14.81 6.37
CA ARG A 134 -13.01 -13.46 6.05
C ARG A 134 -12.30 -12.81 4.87
N TYR A 135 -11.04 -13.14 4.63
CA TYR A 135 -10.30 -12.63 3.46
C TYR A 135 -10.80 -13.20 2.13
N LEU A 136 -11.69 -14.19 2.16
CA LEU A 136 -12.38 -14.72 0.97
C LEU A 136 -13.65 -13.92 0.61
N LEU A 137 -14.04 -12.95 1.44
CA LEU A 137 -15.16 -12.05 1.16
C LEU A 137 -14.67 -10.87 0.34
N ALA A 138 -15.49 -10.39 -0.59
CA ALA A 138 -15.17 -9.25 -1.45
C ALA A 138 -14.90 -7.96 -0.66
N ASP A 139 -15.67 -7.74 0.41
CA ASP A 139 -15.42 -6.68 1.39
C ASP A 139 -15.55 -7.26 2.81
N PRO A 140 -14.43 -7.43 3.55
CA PRO A 140 -14.46 -8.05 4.88
C PRO A 140 -14.92 -7.10 5.99
N ARG A 141 -15.34 -5.85 5.69
CA ARG A 141 -15.89 -4.93 6.69
C ARG A 141 -17.15 -5.53 7.33
N ARG A 142 -17.37 -5.20 8.62
CA ARG A 142 -18.67 -5.48 9.25
C ARG A 142 -19.60 -4.31 8.97
N PRO A 143 -20.76 -4.53 8.34
CA PRO A 143 -21.71 -3.46 8.03
C PRO A 143 -22.26 -2.73 9.26
N ASP A 144 -22.24 -3.32 10.45
CA ASP A 144 -23.08 -2.92 11.58
C ASP A 144 -22.38 -2.85 12.95
N SER A 145 -21.10 -2.67 13.04
CA SER A 145 -20.52 -2.35 14.35
C SER A 145 -20.38 -0.82 14.49
N GLY A 146 -21.47 -0.15 14.88
CA GLY A 146 -21.49 1.27 15.15
C GLY A 146 -20.54 1.73 16.28
N ASP A 147 -19.89 0.80 16.96
CA ASP A 147 -18.86 1.06 17.96
C ASP A 147 -17.49 0.62 17.41
N GLN A 148 -16.78 1.52 16.77
CA GLN A 148 -15.34 1.31 16.59
C GLN A 148 -14.67 1.31 17.98
N PRO A 149 -13.76 0.35 18.26
CA PRO A 149 -13.01 0.41 19.52
C PRO A 149 -12.23 1.72 19.58
N PRO A 150 -11.89 2.21 20.79
CA PRO A 150 -11.07 3.42 20.91
C PRO A 150 -9.73 3.22 20.20
N GLU A 151 -9.23 4.27 19.56
CA GLU A 151 -7.91 4.29 18.94
C GLU A 151 -6.86 3.85 19.95
N ASN A 152 -6.01 2.90 19.57
CA ASN A 152 -5.03 2.31 20.47
C ASN A 152 -3.59 2.38 19.94
N LEU A 153 -3.40 3.01 18.76
CA LEU A 153 -2.10 3.34 18.19
C LEU A 153 -1.87 4.87 18.21
N PRO A 154 -0.60 5.31 18.29
CA PRO A 154 -0.25 6.73 18.35
C PRO A 154 -0.28 7.41 16.96
N GLY A 155 -1.39 7.30 16.22
CA GLY A 155 -1.54 7.86 14.88
C GLY A 155 -1.44 9.38 14.84
N ARG A 156 -2.02 10.06 15.84
CA ARG A 156 -1.94 11.53 15.94
C ARG A 156 -0.51 12.01 16.15
N GLU A 157 0.28 11.29 16.95
CA GLU A 157 1.69 11.58 17.18
C GLU A 157 2.52 11.32 15.94
N LEU A 158 2.18 10.26 15.17
CA LEU A 158 2.82 9.98 13.89
C LEU A 158 2.56 11.11 12.88
N GLY A 159 1.30 11.52 12.69
CA GLY A 159 0.94 12.62 11.79
C GLY A 159 1.63 13.93 12.17
N LYS A 160 1.67 14.27 13.48
CA LYS A 160 2.41 15.43 13.98
C LYS A 160 3.91 15.36 13.66
N ALA A 161 4.53 14.18 13.80
CA ALA A 161 5.94 14.00 13.52
C ALA A 161 6.25 14.15 12.02
N PHE A 162 5.40 13.60 11.14
CA PHE A 162 5.54 13.78 9.69
C PHE A 162 5.35 15.25 9.28
N SER A 163 4.33 15.93 9.81
CA SER A 163 4.10 17.35 9.54
C SER A 163 5.22 18.22 10.07
N ALA A 164 5.78 17.90 11.25
CA ALA A 164 6.93 18.62 11.80
C ALA A 164 8.20 18.45 10.96
N ALA A 165 8.34 17.33 10.23
CA ALA A 165 9.39 17.12 9.25
C ALA A 165 9.14 17.82 7.90
N GLY A 166 7.98 18.48 7.73
CA GLY A 166 7.61 19.22 6.52
C GLY A 166 6.76 18.45 5.51
N TRP A 167 6.36 17.22 5.83
CA TRP A 167 5.44 16.48 4.97
C TRP A 167 4.02 17.03 5.06
N ARG A 168 3.32 17.05 3.93
CA ARG A 168 1.94 17.54 3.81
C ARG A 168 0.97 16.49 4.33
N ASP A 169 0.17 16.86 5.33
CA ASP A 169 -0.92 16.03 5.84
C ASP A 169 -2.13 16.17 4.92
N LEU A 170 -2.42 15.12 4.16
CA LEU A 170 -3.54 15.06 3.23
C LEU A 170 -4.76 14.32 3.80
N THR A 171 -4.82 14.09 5.10
CA THR A 171 -5.96 13.44 5.78
C THR A 171 -7.21 14.32 5.68
N ASN A 172 -8.07 14.05 4.70
CA ASN A 172 -9.22 14.89 4.31
C ASN A 172 -8.82 16.33 3.99
N ARG A 173 -7.72 16.52 3.28
CA ARG A 173 -7.15 17.84 2.99
C ARG A 173 -6.61 17.96 1.58
N ARG A 174 -6.50 19.22 1.15
CA ARG A 174 -5.73 19.65 -0.01
C ARG A 174 -4.49 20.40 0.44
N ASP A 175 -3.45 20.34 -0.34
CA ASP A 175 -2.24 21.17 -0.17
C ASP A 175 -1.56 21.34 -1.53
N THR A 176 -0.55 22.17 -1.59
CA THR A 176 0.32 22.35 -2.75
C THR A 176 1.77 22.10 -2.37
N LEU A 177 2.54 21.64 -3.32
CA LEU A 177 3.96 21.37 -3.13
C LEU A 177 4.73 21.61 -4.42
N THR A 178 5.79 22.40 -4.38
CA THR A 178 6.68 22.59 -5.52
C THR A 178 7.91 21.69 -5.37
N VAL A 179 8.16 20.85 -6.37
CA VAL A 179 9.32 19.95 -6.40
C VAL A 179 10.09 20.18 -7.70
N ARG A 180 11.35 20.57 -7.62
CA ARG A 180 12.22 20.89 -8.78
C ARG A 180 11.58 21.85 -9.81
N GLY A 181 10.76 22.79 -9.32
CA GLY A 181 10.06 23.76 -10.16
C GLY A 181 8.75 23.25 -10.78
N VAL A 182 8.37 21.98 -10.52
CA VAL A 182 7.06 21.45 -10.88
C VAL A 182 6.09 21.65 -9.72
N GLU A 183 4.94 22.23 -9.97
CA GLU A 183 3.89 22.42 -8.98
C GLU A 183 2.98 21.18 -8.94
N PHE A 184 2.67 20.73 -7.74
CA PHE A 184 1.74 19.65 -7.45
C PHE A 184 0.56 20.18 -6.67
N GLU A 185 -0.66 19.97 -7.17
CA GLU A 185 -1.89 20.06 -6.40
C GLU A 185 -2.17 18.70 -5.76
N LEU A 186 -2.15 18.65 -4.45
CA LEU A 186 -2.31 17.42 -3.69
C LEU A 186 -3.72 17.37 -3.08
N VAL A 187 -4.37 16.23 -3.16
CA VAL A 187 -5.62 15.96 -2.45
C VAL A 187 -5.59 14.57 -1.86
N GLY A 188 -6.01 14.45 -0.61
CA GLY A 188 -6.11 13.15 0.03
C GLY A 188 -7.33 13.03 0.92
N VAL A 189 -7.62 11.79 1.29
CA VAL A 189 -8.69 11.45 2.22
C VAL A 189 -8.15 10.64 3.40
N ASP A 190 -8.85 10.69 4.53
CA ASP A 190 -8.65 9.75 5.63
C ASP A 190 -9.08 8.35 5.19
N ASP A 191 -8.87 7.33 6.01
CA ASP A 191 -9.00 5.94 5.61
C ASP A 191 -10.42 5.54 5.16
N PRO A 192 -10.61 5.23 3.87
CA PRO A 192 -11.89 4.79 3.34
C PRO A 192 -12.33 3.42 3.89
N HIS A 193 -11.40 2.60 4.37
CA HIS A 193 -11.71 1.30 4.97
C HIS A 193 -12.41 1.44 6.33
N LEU A 194 -12.19 2.56 7.00
CA LEU A 194 -12.85 2.94 8.26
C LEU A 194 -14.06 3.87 8.05
N ASP A 195 -14.45 4.15 6.80
CA ASP A 195 -15.46 5.13 6.43
C ASP A 195 -15.19 6.54 7.03
N ARG A 196 -13.90 6.92 7.13
CA ARG A 196 -13.45 8.23 7.62
C ARG A 196 -13.16 9.21 6.48
N ASP A 197 -13.24 8.76 5.25
CA ASP A 197 -12.97 9.57 4.08
C ASP A 197 -14.04 10.67 3.94
N SER A 198 -13.56 11.90 3.89
CA SER A 198 -14.33 13.09 3.54
C SER A 198 -13.56 13.85 2.48
N PHE A 199 -14.08 13.88 1.26
CA PHE A 199 -13.36 14.52 0.17
C PHE A 199 -13.41 16.05 0.35
N PRO A 200 -12.23 16.73 0.46
CA PRO A 200 -12.21 18.15 0.75
C PRO A 200 -12.70 18.97 -0.45
N ALA A 201 -13.61 19.89 -0.20
CA ALA A 201 -14.09 20.81 -1.23
C ALA A 201 -12.93 21.64 -1.81
N ARG A 202 -13.07 22.05 -3.06
CA ARG A 202 -12.19 23.05 -3.67
C ARG A 202 -12.73 24.44 -3.32
N GLU A 203 -11.95 25.25 -2.63
CA GLU A 203 -12.37 26.58 -2.19
C GLU A 203 -12.35 27.60 -3.33
N ASP A 204 -11.49 27.40 -4.32
CA ASP A 204 -11.34 28.27 -5.48
C ASP A 204 -11.56 27.54 -6.82
N ALA A 205 -12.06 28.29 -7.82
CA ALA A 205 -12.00 27.82 -9.20
C ALA A 205 -10.54 27.48 -9.54
N PRO A 206 -10.29 26.44 -10.37
CA PRO A 206 -8.92 26.07 -10.71
C PRO A 206 -8.21 27.33 -11.19
N SER A 207 -7.14 27.71 -10.48
CA SER A 207 -6.21 28.69 -10.99
C SER A 207 -5.87 28.25 -12.41
N ASP A 208 -5.55 29.15 -13.34
CA ASP A 208 -5.12 28.85 -14.73
C ASP A 208 -3.84 27.97 -14.79
N ALA A 209 -3.58 27.21 -13.73
CA ALA A 209 -2.52 26.23 -13.58
C ALA A 209 -2.76 25.02 -14.51
N SER A 210 -2.81 25.28 -15.81
CA SER A 210 -2.67 24.23 -16.86
C SER A 210 -1.32 23.51 -16.77
N ALA A 211 -0.49 23.84 -15.79
CA ALA A 211 0.86 23.32 -15.59
C ALA A 211 1.03 22.47 -14.30
N ALA A 212 0.11 22.53 -13.33
CA ALA A 212 0.22 21.78 -12.11
C ALA A 212 -0.22 20.32 -12.29
N VAL A 213 0.54 19.38 -11.70
CA VAL A 213 0.18 17.96 -11.67
C VAL A 213 -0.75 17.71 -10.49
N ARG A 214 -1.94 17.15 -10.75
CA ARG A 214 -2.90 16.79 -9.69
C ARG A 214 -2.68 15.37 -9.22
N LEU A 215 -2.34 15.24 -7.94
CA LEU A 215 -2.03 13.97 -7.31
C LEU A 215 -3.08 13.65 -6.23
N GLY A 216 -3.82 12.55 -6.42
CA GLY A 216 -4.74 11.98 -5.43
C GLY A 216 -4.02 10.95 -4.54
N VAL A 217 -4.26 11.01 -3.23
CA VAL A 217 -3.65 10.09 -2.26
C VAL A 217 -4.73 9.51 -1.35
N ALA A 218 -4.84 8.19 -1.31
CA ALA A 218 -5.74 7.47 -0.41
C ALA A 218 -5.03 6.26 0.20
N HIS A 219 -5.42 5.85 1.41
CA HIS A 219 -4.96 4.58 1.92
C HIS A 219 -5.57 3.43 1.14
N ALA A 220 -6.88 3.27 1.17
CA ALA A 220 -7.59 2.18 0.51
C ALA A 220 -8.26 2.63 -0.80
N PRO A 221 -8.07 1.90 -1.92
CA PRO A 221 -8.56 2.29 -3.24
C PRO A 221 -10.02 1.91 -3.47
N TYR A 222 -10.94 2.35 -2.61
CA TYR A 222 -12.37 2.17 -2.84
C TYR A 222 -12.84 2.94 -4.07
N GLN A 223 -13.68 2.32 -4.90
CA GLN A 223 -14.14 2.90 -6.17
C GLN A 223 -14.79 4.27 -5.98
N ARG A 224 -15.55 4.49 -4.88
CA ARG A 224 -16.15 5.80 -4.58
C ARG A 224 -15.10 6.90 -4.45
N VAL A 225 -13.97 6.60 -3.80
CA VAL A 225 -12.86 7.55 -3.61
C VAL A 225 -12.12 7.78 -4.93
N LEU A 226 -11.81 6.70 -5.66
CA LEU A 226 -11.16 6.79 -6.96
C LEU A 226 -12.01 7.59 -7.96
N ASN A 227 -13.33 7.37 -7.99
CA ASN A 227 -14.26 8.12 -8.83
C ASN A 227 -14.27 9.62 -8.48
N THR A 228 -14.27 9.94 -7.20
CA THR A 228 -14.25 11.34 -6.73
C THR A 228 -12.93 12.03 -7.07
N MET A 229 -11.79 11.37 -6.86
CA MET A 229 -10.47 11.89 -7.23
C MET A 229 -10.35 12.08 -8.75
N HIS A 230 -10.83 11.12 -9.54
CA HIS A 230 -10.85 11.24 -10.99
C HIS A 230 -11.73 12.40 -11.46
N ALA A 231 -12.94 12.54 -10.90
CA ALA A 231 -13.86 13.65 -11.22
C ALA A 231 -13.29 15.02 -10.79
N ASP A 232 -12.44 15.06 -9.76
CA ASP A 232 -11.72 16.28 -9.33
C ASP A 232 -10.53 16.61 -10.28
N GLY A 233 -10.21 15.72 -11.24
CA GLY A 233 -9.16 15.89 -12.21
C GLY A 233 -7.78 15.41 -11.76
N CYS A 234 -7.70 14.52 -10.76
CA CYS A 234 -6.44 13.89 -10.42
C CYS A 234 -5.90 13.08 -11.62
N GLU A 235 -4.67 13.38 -12.03
CA GLU A 235 -4.00 12.70 -13.14
C GLU A 235 -3.29 11.43 -12.67
N VAL A 236 -2.84 11.42 -11.40
CA VAL A 236 -2.23 10.26 -10.74
C VAL A 236 -2.92 10.05 -9.41
N ILE A 237 -3.27 8.81 -9.11
CA ILE A 237 -3.83 8.40 -7.82
C ILE A 237 -2.92 7.32 -7.22
N LEU A 238 -2.49 7.52 -5.97
CA LEU A 238 -1.65 6.59 -5.24
C LEU A 238 -2.44 5.98 -4.09
N ALA A 239 -2.41 4.65 -3.98
CA ALA A 239 -3.10 3.93 -2.92
C ALA A 239 -2.31 2.71 -2.41
N GLY A 240 -2.65 2.22 -1.23
CA GLY A 240 -2.10 1.04 -0.57
C GLY A 240 -3.17 0.00 -0.25
N HIS A 241 -3.18 -0.48 1.02
CA HIS A 241 -4.22 -1.32 1.63
C HIS A 241 -4.33 -2.76 1.12
N THR A 242 -4.28 -2.98 -0.19
CA THR A 242 -4.54 -4.29 -0.81
C THR A 242 -3.46 -5.32 -0.54
N HIS A 243 -2.28 -4.88 -0.12
CA HIS A 243 -1.06 -5.71 -0.04
C HIS A 243 -0.75 -6.46 -1.35
N GLY A 244 -1.28 -5.99 -2.50
CA GLY A 244 -1.20 -6.66 -3.78
C GLY A 244 -1.95 -8.01 -3.80
N GLY A 245 -2.90 -8.22 -2.89
CA GLY A 245 -3.59 -9.48 -2.66
C GLY A 245 -2.91 -10.42 -1.68
N GLN A 246 -1.70 -10.10 -1.23
CA GLN A 246 -0.85 -10.80 -0.24
C GLN A 246 -0.57 -12.28 -0.56
N LEU A 247 -1.61 -13.10 -0.84
CA LEU A 247 -1.52 -14.48 -1.31
C LEU A 247 -2.10 -14.55 -2.73
N CYS A 248 -1.23 -14.60 -3.73
CA CYS A 248 -1.61 -14.60 -5.13
C CYS A 248 -1.45 -15.98 -5.76
N VAL A 249 -2.22 -16.23 -6.80
CA VAL A 249 -2.04 -17.41 -7.64
C VAL A 249 -1.02 -17.07 -8.73
N PRO A 250 0.10 -17.84 -8.85
CA PRO A 250 1.09 -17.60 -9.89
C PRO A 250 0.45 -17.58 -11.29
N GLY A 251 0.72 -16.52 -12.06
CA GLY A 251 0.16 -16.33 -13.41
C GLY A 251 -1.26 -15.77 -13.46
N TYR A 252 -2.01 -15.80 -12.35
CA TYR A 252 -3.36 -15.23 -12.26
C TYR A 252 -3.38 -13.90 -11.49
N GLY A 253 -2.64 -13.80 -10.38
CA GLY A 253 -2.57 -12.62 -9.54
C GLY A 253 -3.40 -12.71 -8.25
N ALA A 254 -3.87 -11.56 -7.78
CA ALA A 254 -4.62 -11.44 -6.54
C ALA A 254 -5.98 -12.14 -6.60
N LEU A 255 -6.39 -12.73 -5.47
CA LEU A 255 -7.73 -13.31 -5.32
C LEU A 255 -8.70 -12.34 -4.62
N VAL A 256 -8.16 -11.43 -3.80
CA VAL A 256 -8.92 -10.44 -3.04
C VAL A 256 -8.15 -9.12 -2.96
N THR A 257 -8.88 -8.02 -2.75
CA THR A 257 -8.31 -6.67 -2.57
C THR A 257 -8.63 -6.07 -1.19
N ASN A 258 -9.47 -6.74 -0.41
CA ASN A 258 -10.03 -6.24 0.86
C ASN A 258 -10.80 -4.91 0.73
N CYS A 259 -11.24 -4.57 -0.47
CA CYS A 259 -12.11 -3.44 -0.82
C CYS A 259 -12.91 -3.81 -2.08
N ASP A 260 -13.61 -2.86 -2.67
CA ASP A 260 -14.42 -3.06 -3.87
C ASP A 260 -13.66 -2.89 -5.19
N LEU A 261 -12.32 -2.79 -5.14
CA LEU A 261 -11.46 -2.69 -6.31
C LEU A 261 -11.34 -4.05 -7.02
N ASP A 262 -11.32 -4.03 -8.34
CA ASP A 262 -11.02 -5.21 -9.16
C ASP A 262 -9.64 -5.80 -8.81
N THR A 263 -9.57 -7.13 -8.70
CA THR A 263 -8.34 -7.84 -8.34
C THR A 263 -7.20 -7.67 -9.33
N SER A 264 -7.51 -7.38 -10.60
CA SER A 264 -6.50 -7.08 -11.63
C SER A 264 -5.75 -5.77 -11.35
N ARG A 265 -6.32 -4.88 -10.54
CA ARG A 265 -5.74 -3.60 -10.11
C ARG A 265 -5.17 -3.63 -8.69
N ALA A 266 -5.14 -4.77 -8.06
CA ALA A 266 -4.65 -4.93 -6.68
C ALA A 266 -3.19 -4.50 -6.49
N SER A 267 -2.41 -4.35 -7.56
CA SER A 267 -0.96 -4.14 -7.50
C SER A 267 -0.43 -3.44 -8.74
N GLY A 268 0.47 -2.49 -8.54
CA GLY A 268 1.22 -1.86 -9.61
C GLY A 268 0.46 -0.74 -10.31
N LEU A 269 0.84 -0.46 -11.54
CA LEU A 269 0.33 0.65 -12.33
C LEU A 269 -0.82 0.19 -13.23
N SER A 270 -1.93 0.90 -13.19
CA SER A 270 -3.12 0.70 -14.01
C SER A 270 -3.75 2.04 -14.36
N GLY A 271 -4.93 2.05 -14.99
CA GLY A 271 -5.73 3.25 -15.19
C GLY A 271 -7.01 3.24 -14.37
N TRP A 272 -7.61 4.42 -14.16
CA TRP A 272 -8.92 4.57 -13.55
C TRP A 272 -9.72 5.70 -14.22
N PRO A 273 -10.98 5.47 -14.67
CA PRO A 273 -11.70 4.18 -14.65
C PRO A 273 -11.26 3.20 -15.75
N GLY A 274 -10.64 3.67 -16.82
CA GLY A 274 -10.19 2.88 -17.96
C GLY A 274 -8.83 2.20 -17.75
N THR A 275 -8.04 2.12 -18.82
CA THR A 275 -6.67 1.56 -18.78
C THR A 275 -5.61 2.66 -18.63
N ALA A 276 -4.40 2.25 -18.27
CA ALA A 276 -3.27 3.17 -18.11
C ALA A 276 -2.92 3.84 -19.45
N GLY A 277 -2.89 5.19 -19.45
CA GLY A 277 -2.58 5.99 -20.64
C GLY A 277 -3.77 6.27 -21.55
N ASP A 278 -4.96 5.75 -21.27
CA ASP A 278 -6.15 6.10 -22.02
C ASP A 278 -6.53 7.57 -21.81
N PRO A 279 -6.94 8.30 -22.86
CA PRO A 279 -7.51 9.63 -22.72
C PRO A 279 -8.72 9.62 -21.76
N GLY A 280 -8.71 10.48 -20.77
CA GLY A 280 -9.78 10.55 -19.78
C GLY A 280 -9.67 9.54 -18.63
N SER A 281 -8.55 8.82 -18.50
CA SER A 281 -8.23 7.99 -17.34
C SER A 281 -7.08 8.59 -16.54
N ALA A 282 -7.20 8.55 -15.21
CA ALA A 282 -6.08 8.80 -14.32
C ALA A 282 -5.13 7.59 -14.29
N TRP A 283 -3.86 7.82 -13.99
CA TRP A 283 -2.91 6.78 -13.63
C TRP A 283 -3.18 6.33 -12.19
N LEU A 284 -3.52 5.08 -12.00
CA LEU A 284 -3.71 4.49 -10.67
C LEU A 284 -2.51 3.61 -10.33
N HIS A 285 -1.81 3.91 -9.25
CA HIS A 285 -0.79 3.04 -8.71
C HIS A 285 -1.20 2.52 -7.33
N VAL A 286 -1.34 1.19 -7.23
CA VAL A 286 -1.65 0.50 -5.98
C VAL A 286 -0.39 -0.23 -5.47
N SER A 287 0.04 0.11 -4.25
CA SER A 287 1.24 -0.45 -3.64
C SER A 287 1.00 -1.86 -3.10
N ASN A 288 2.01 -2.74 -3.23
CA ASN A 288 1.99 -4.02 -2.52
C ASN A 288 2.23 -3.89 -1.02
N GLY A 289 2.70 -2.71 -0.58
CA GLY A 289 3.13 -2.54 0.81
C GLY A 289 4.37 -3.35 1.19
N ILE A 290 4.92 -3.02 2.34
CA ILE A 290 6.17 -3.59 2.87
C ILE A 290 5.89 -4.67 3.92
N GLY A 291 4.96 -4.37 4.82
CA GLY A 291 4.63 -5.23 5.94
C GLY A 291 3.57 -6.26 5.66
N THR A 292 3.21 -6.94 6.70
CA THR A 292 2.06 -7.85 6.80
C THR A 292 1.48 -7.72 8.20
N SER A 293 0.23 -8.11 8.37
CA SER A 293 -0.28 -8.29 9.73
C SER A 293 0.60 -9.29 10.51
N PRO A 294 0.91 -9.04 11.78
CA PRO A 294 1.66 -9.99 12.61
C PRO A 294 0.93 -11.34 12.80
N TYR A 295 -0.39 -11.39 12.55
CA TYR A 295 -1.18 -12.61 12.62
C TYR A 295 -1.16 -13.42 11.30
N THR A 296 -0.77 -12.81 10.20
CA THR A 296 -0.64 -13.44 8.87
C THR A 296 0.67 -13.00 8.21
N PRO A 297 1.85 -13.38 8.77
CA PRO A 297 3.16 -12.88 8.34
C PRO A 297 3.69 -13.60 7.09
N VAL A 298 2.82 -13.82 6.12
CA VAL A 298 3.10 -14.60 4.90
C VAL A 298 2.78 -13.80 3.64
N ARG A 299 3.54 -14.04 2.57
CA ARG A 299 3.23 -13.59 1.21
C ARG A 299 3.54 -14.71 0.23
N PHE A 300 2.74 -14.86 -0.81
CA PHE A 300 2.96 -15.86 -1.84
C PHE A 300 2.68 -15.29 -3.23
N ALA A 301 3.65 -15.40 -4.13
CA ALA A 301 3.65 -14.79 -5.46
C ALA A 301 3.32 -13.27 -5.43
N CYS A 302 3.65 -12.60 -4.32
CA CYS A 302 3.36 -11.19 -4.07
C CYS A 302 4.42 -10.57 -3.14
N ARG A 303 5.62 -10.35 -3.66
CA ARG A 303 6.72 -9.78 -2.87
C ARG A 303 6.39 -8.40 -2.32
N PRO A 304 6.80 -8.08 -1.07
CA PRO A 304 6.70 -6.74 -0.53
C PRO A 304 7.53 -5.76 -1.36
N SER A 305 6.98 -4.58 -1.61
CA SER A 305 7.67 -3.60 -2.45
C SER A 305 7.31 -2.17 -2.12
N VAL A 306 8.26 -1.27 -2.35
CA VAL A 306 8.02 0.15 -2.63
C VAL A 306 8.08 0.37 -4.13
N THR A 307 7.55 1.49 -4.60
CA THR A 307 7.65 1.84 -6.02
C THR A 307 8.30 3.22 -6.19
N LEU A 308 9.34 3.27 -7.01
CA LEU A 308 9.89 4.51 -7.52
C LEU A 308 9.15 4.84 -8.83
N VAL A 309 8.27 5.82 -8.75
CA VAL A 309 7.52 6.35 -9.88
C VAL A 309 8.32 7.48 -10.48
N THR A 310 8.76 7.36 -11.73
CA THR A 310 9.38 8.46 -12.46
C THR A 310 8.31 9.16 -13.29
N LEU A 311 7.97 10.37 -12.90
CA LEU A 311 7.11 11.23 -13.69
C LEU A 311 7.94 11.85 -14.82
N THR A 312 7.48 11.71 -16.06
CA THR A 312 8.21 12.16 -17.26
C THR A 312 7.35 13.09 -18.11
N SER A 313 7.97 13.80 -19.02
CA SER A 313 7.23 14.62 -19.99
C SER A 313 6.26 13.78 -20.82
N ARG A 314 5.11 14.38 -21.13
CA ARG A 314 4.20 13.84 -22.17
C ARG A 314 4.94 13.88 -23.52
N THR A 315 4.89 12.78 -24.23
CA THR A 315 5.40 12.67 -25.60
C THR A 315 4.46 13.33 -26.58
#